data_a4f0682edcee12db49fba1cf496fc19c
#
_entry.id   a4f0682edcee12db49fba1cf496fc19c
#
_cell.length_a   1.000
_cell.length_b   1.000
_cell.length_c   1.000
_cell.angle_alpha   90.00
_cell.angle_beta   90.00
_cell.angle_gamma   90.00
#
_symmetry.space_group_name_H-M   'P 1'
#
loop_
_entity.id
_entity.type
_entity.pdbx_description
1 polymer ?
#
loop_
_entity_poly.entity_id
_entity_poly.type
_entity_poly.pdbx_seq_one_letter_code
_entity_poly.pdbx_strand_id
1 'polypeptide(L)'
;MELAQITAGQVVMLFLLMGTGIAAVKTGVLKPEGKQTLSNLLVYLVVPAMIVNSYRMEFNMEILHNLLASFGMSLLALLIGTGITLALTARRKDSRTPIFRFACIFSNAAYMGFPLISALFGSEGLLYASAYVTVFNILLWTMGYGFVSGSSDPKEVLHSLLHTPVLYAMVIGLCIYLLQIPVPQLIAQPLELMANMTTPLSMVITGMLLAAGDLGCIVRSKPVWKLAAVRMLLIPAVCLAVFGLLGFRSMTAQVVLLLECCPSAAITSVFAVQFGHDESFAAGSVVLTTLLSIVALPLCALVVTLL
;
A
#
# COMPACT_ATOMS: atom_id res chain seq x y z
N MET A 1 11.63 3.74 -21.03
CA MET A 1 10.68 4.83 -21.39
C MET A 1 9.24 4.33 -21.49
N GLU A 2 9.01 3.16 -22.06
CA GLU A 2 7.68 2.57 -22.25
C GLU A 2 6.95 2.33 -20.91
N LEU A 3 7.59 1.70 -19.92
CA LEU A 3 6.99 1.47 -18.60
C LEU A 3 6.59 2.78 -17.90
N ALA A 4 7.40 3.82 -18.00
CA ALA A 4 7.09 5.12 -17.40
C ALA A 4 5.88 5.80 -18.07
N GLN A 5 5.73 5.67 -19.39
CA GLN A 5 4.57 6.18 -20.12
C GLN A 5 3.30 5.40 -19.77
N ILE A 6 3.40 4.06 -19.72
CA ILE A 6 2.30 3.21 -19.27
C ILE A 6 1.92 3.57 -17.83
N THR A 7 2.91 3.71 -16.94
CA THR A 7 2.66 4.10 -15.54
C THR A 7 2.00 5.47 -15.44
N ALA A 8 2.44 6.45 -16.23
CA ALA A 8 1.81 7.78 -16.25
C ALA A 8 0.34 7.71 -16.68
N GLY A 9 0.05 6.96 -17.74
CA GLY A 9 -1.33 6.72 -18.18
C GLY A 9 -2.19 6.03 -17.11
N GLN A 10 -1.65 5.00 -16.45
CA GLN A 10 -2.34 4.31 -15.36
C GLN A 10 -2.57 5.22 -14.16
N VAL A 11 -1.58 6.00 -13.75
CA VAL A 11 -1.73 6.97 -12.65
C VAL A 11 -2.81 8.01 -12.97
N VAL A 12 -2.84 8.55 -14.20
CA VAL A 12 -3.91 9.46 -14.62
C VAL A 12 -5.28 8.79 -14.53
N MET A 13 -5.42 7.54 -15.01
CA MET A 13 -6.66 6.78 -14.89
C MET A 13 -7.08 6.59 -13.43
N LEU A 14 -6.15 6.23 -12.54
CA LEU A 14 -6.43 6.10 -11.11
C LEU A 14 -6.91 7.42 -10.50
N PHE A 15 -6.31 8.55 -10.88
CA PHE A 15 -6.76 9.88 -10.40
C PHE A 15 -8.12 10.29 -10.97
N LEU A 16 -8.46 9.92 -12.20
CA LEU A 16 -9.81 10.11 -12.73
C LEU A 16 -10.85 9.32 -11.93
N LEU A 17 -10.53 8.07 -11.58
CA LEU A 17 -11.37 7.25 -10.69
C LEU A 17 -11.47 7.85 -9.27
N MET A 18 -10.39 8.40 -8.71
CA MET A 18 -10.45 9.16 -7.43
C MET A 18 -11.37 10.38 -7.57
N GLY A 19 -11.34 11.05 -8.72
CA GLY A 19 -12.23 12.16 -9.04
C GLY A 19 -13.72 11.80 -8.90
N THR A 20 -14.10 10.57 -9.25
CA THR A 20 -15.48 10.10 -9.04
C THR A 20 -15.85 10.00 -7.57
N GLY A 21 -14.91 9.56 -6.70
CA GLY A 21 -15.09 9.52 -5.25
C GLY A 21 -15.23 10.93 -4.65
N ILE A 22 -14.41 11.88 -5.10
CA ILE A 22 -14.53 13.30 -4.71
C ILE A 22 -15.88 13.86 -5.12
N ALA A 23 -16.30 13.64 -6.36
CA ALA A 23 -17.57 14.11 -6.89
C ALA A 23 -18.74 13.50 -6.12
N ALA A 24 -18.71 12.20 -5.83
CA ALA A 24 -19.76 11.50 -5.09
C ALA A 24 -19.95 12.07 -3.67
N VAL A 25 -18.88 12.47 -3.00
CA VAL A 25 -18.97 13.13 -1.69
C VAL A 25 -19.51 14.55 -1.83
N LYS A 26 -18.99 15.34 -2.79
CA LYS A 26 -19.43 16.74 -2.98
C LYS A 26 -20.86 16.87 -3.45
N THR A 27 -21.38 15.91 -4.18
CA THR A 27 -22.80 15.87 -4.63
C THR A 27 -23.73 15.23 -3.61
N GLY A 28 -23.21 14.69 -2.49
CA GLY A 28 -24.00 14.04 -1.45
C GLY A 28 -24.46 12.62 -1.79
N VAL A 29 -24.04 12.05 -2.92
CA VAL A 29 -24.31 10.63 -3.29
C VAL A 29 -23.69 9.67 -2.29
N LEU A 30 -22.47 9.97 -1.85
CA LEU A 30 -21.79 9.24 -0.79
C LEU A 30 -21.58 10.15 0.43
N LYS A 31 -21.96 9.66 1.60
CA LYS A 31 -21.66 10.35 2.85
C LYS A 31 -20.23 10.02 3.29
N PRO A 32 -19.49 10.97 3.91
CA PRO A 32 -18.14 10.73 4.40
C PRO A 32 -18.02 9.52 5.35
N GLU A 33 -19.06 9.26 6.16
CA GLU A 33 -19.12 8.13 7.10
C GLU A 33 -19.16 6.77 6.37
N GLY A 34 -19.70 6.71 5.16
CA GLY A 34 -19.75 5.50 4.32
C GLY A 34 -18.37 4.97 3.92
N LYS A 35 -17.32 5.80 4.04
CA LYS A 35 -15.93 5.41 3.79
C LYS A 35 -15.53 4.15 4.55
N GLN A 36 -15.90 4.05 5.83
CA GLN A 36 -15.53 2.90 6.66
C GLN A 36 -16.16 1.60 6.15
N THR A 37 -17.43 1.64 5.75
CA THR A 37 -18.14 0.48 5.19
C THR A 37 -17.51 0.02 3.88
N LEU A 38 -17.19 0.95 2.98
CA LEU A 38 -16.52 0.64 1.71
C LEU A 38 -15.10 0.12 1.93
N SER A 39 -14.37 0.69 2.90
CA SER A 39 -13.04 0.20 3.28
C SER A 39 -13.09 -1.23 3.84
N ASN A 40 -14.08 -1.52 4.67
CA ASN A 40 -14.28 -2.87 5.19
C ASN A 40 -14.59 -3.86 4.04
N LEU A 41 -15.48 -3.50 3.11
CA LEU A 41 -15.74 -4.31 1.93
C LEU A 41 -14.46 -4.59 1.13
N LEU A 42 -13.65 -3.55 0.90
CA LEU A 42 -12.39 -3.68 0.17
C LEU A 42 -11.41 -4.64 0.91
N VAL A 43 -11.17 -4.41 2.19
CA VAL A 43 -10.13 -5.12 2.96
C VAL A 43 -10.53 -6.55 3.31
N TYR A 44 -11.81 -6.78 3.63
CA TYR A 44 -12.27 -8.10 4.12
C TYR A 44 -12.79 -9.03 3.01
N LEU A 45 -13.16 -8.50 1.85
CA LEU A 45 -13.73 -9.31 0.77
C LEU A 45 -12.97 -9.15 -0.55
N VAL A 46 -12.79 -7.92 -1.03
CA VAL A 46 -12.27 -7.66 -2.38
C VAL A 46 -10.77 -7.96 -2.49
N VAL A 47 -9.96 -7.44 -1.57
CA VAL A 47 -8.50 -7.68 -1.57
C VAL A 47 -8.16 -9.15 -1.32
N PRO A 48 -8.78 -9.88 -0.37
CA PRO A 48 -8.60 -11.31 -0.25
C PRO A 48 -8.96 -12.08 -1.52
N ALA A 49 -10.08 -11.75 -2.16
CA ALA A 49 -10.47 -12.37 -3.43
C ALA A 49 -9.45 -12.12 -4.53
N MET A 50 -8.92 -10.89 -4.64
CA MET A 50 -7.88 -10.54 -5.59
C MET A 50 -6.59 -11.32 -5.33
N ILE A 51 -6.15 -11.43 -4.08
CA ILE A 51 -4.95 -12.21 -3.73
C ILE A 51 -5.15 -13.68 -4.12
N VAL A 52 -6.22 -14.33 -3.67
CA VAL A 52 -6.49 -15.73 -4.04
C VAL A 52 -6.54 -15.91 -5.56
N ASN A 53 -7.17 -14.97 -6.27
CA ASN A 53 -7.26 -15.02 -7.73
C ASN A 53 -5.89 -14.90 -8.42
N SER A 54 -4.96 -14.11 -7.87
CA SER A 54 -3.60 -13.95 -8.44
C SER A 54 -2.75 -15.22 -8.34
N TYR A 55 -3.03 -16.09 -7.38
CA TYR A 55 -2.35 -17.37 -7.21
C TYR A 55 -2.92 -18.51 -8.10
N ARG A 56 -4.01 -18.27 -8.84
CA ARG A 56 -4.62 -19.23 -9.77
C ARG A 56 -3.88 -19.22 -11.11
N MET A 57 -2.65 -19.64 -11.10
CA MET A 57 -1.79 -19.78 -12.28
C MET A 57 -1.08 -21.14 -12.25
N GLU A 58 -0.54 -21.53 -13.39
CA GLU A 58 0.26 -22.76 -13.50
C GLU A 58 1.52 -22.65 -12.64
N PHE A 59 1.88 -23.77 -11.99
CA PHE A 59 3.09 -23.82 -11.17
C PHE A 59 4.33 -23.64 -12.04
N ASN A 60 5.19 -22.72 -11.62
CA ASN A 60 6.48 -22.46 -12.21
C ASN A 60 7.51 -22.23 -11.09
N MET A 61 8.62 -22.97 -11.15
CA MET A 61 9.68 -22.89 -10.14
C MET A 61 10.34 -21.51 -10.12
N GLU A 62 10.45 -20.83 -11.24
CA GLU A 62 10.98 -19.47 -11.33
C GLU A 62 10.06 -18.47 -10.62
N ILE A 63 8.76 -18.58 -10.84
CA ILE A 63 7.76 -17.75 -10.15
C ILE A 63 7.81 -18.01 -8.63
N LEU A 64 7.98 -19.25 -8.19
CA LEU A 64 8.13 -19.59 -6.78
C LEU A 64 9.40 -18.97 -6.17
N HIS A 65 10.55 -19.06 -6.85
CA HIS A 65 11.77 -18.39 -6.41
C HIS A 65 11.60 -16.88 -6.32
N ASN A 66 10.97 -16.27 -7.31
CA ASN A 66 10.68 -14.83 -7.32
C ASN A 66 9.71 -14.42 -6.22
N LEU A 67 8.71 -15.27 -5.90
CA LEU A 67 7.80 -15.04 -4.77
C LEU A 67 8.57 -15.05 -3.43
N LEU A 68 9.45 -16.03 -3.21
CA LEU A 68 10.28 -16.08 -2.01
C LEU A 68 11.25 -14.89 -1.94
N ALA A 69 11.85 -14.51 -3.06
CA ALA A 69 12.68 -13.32 -3.16
C ALA A 69 11.88 -12.03 -2.84
N SER A 70 10.60 -11.97 -3.24
CA SER A 70 9.71 -10.85 -2.92
C SER A 70 9.54 -10.66 -1.41
N PHE A 71 9.41 -11.72 -0.63
CA PHE A 71 9.36 -11.63 0.84
C PHE A 71 10.63 -10.99 1.41
N GLY A 72 11.81 -11.47 0.96
CA GLY A 72 13.10 -10.94 1.41
C GLY A 72 13.32 -9.48 1.01
N MET A 73 13.04 -9.13 -0.25
CA MET A 73 13.15 -7.76 -0.75
C MET A 73 12.16 -6.81 -0.06
N SER A 74 10.94 -7.27 0.20
CA SER A 74 9.91 -6.49 0.92
C SER A 74 10.32 -6.21 2.35
N LEU A 75 10.85 -7.21 3.05
CA LEU A 75 11.37 -7.03 4.39
C LEU A 75 12.53 -6.04 4.41
N LEU A 76 13.47 -6.16 3.46
CA LEU A 76 14.60 -5.23 3.32
C LEU A 76 14.12 -3.79 3.09
N ALA A 77 13.20 -3.57 2.14
CA ALA A 77 12.67 -2.24 1.83
C ALA A 77 11.98 -1.60 3.05
N LEU A 78 11.11 -2.33 3.73
CA LEU A 78 10.42 -1.85 4.94
C LEU A 78 11.38 -1.61 6.11
N LEU A 79 12.44 -2.41 6.26
CA LEU A 79 13.49 -2.19 7.28
C LEU A 79 14.34 -0.96 6.95
N ILE A 80 14.64 -0.68 5.69
CA ILE A 80 15.30 0.56 5.26
C ILE A 80 14.43 1.77 5.63
N GLY A 81 13.14 1.76 5.27
CA GLY A 81 12.20 2.81 5.63
C GLY A 81 12.12 3.03 7.14
N THR A 82 12.07 1.92 7.90
CA THR A 82 12.09 1.92 9.37
C THR A 82 13.37 2.55 9.91
N GLY A 83 14.52 2.10 9.46
CA GLY A 83 15.83 2.59 9.91
C GLY A 83 16.01 4.08 9.68
N ILE A 84 15.68 4.56 8.47
CA ILE A 84 15.72 5.99 8.13
C ILE A 84 14.79 6.79 9.06
N THR A 85 13.55 6.33 9.20
CA THR A 85 12.53 7.03 9.98
C THR A 85 12.90 7.09 11.45
N LEU A 86 13.37 6.00 12.03
CA LEU A 86 13.83 5.96 13.42
C LEU A 86 15.07 6.84 13.63
N ALA A 87 16.04 6.83 12.73
CA ALA A 87 17.21 7.70 12.80
C ALA A 87 16.82 9.19 12.79
N LEU A 88 15.90 9.59 11.91
CA LEU A 88 15.41 10.97 11.82
C LEU A 88 14.57 11.40 13.03
N THR A 89 14.01 10.47 13.76
CA THR A 89 13.12 10.72 14.92
C THR A 89 13.70 10.31 16.26
N ALA A 90 14.93 9.80 16.31
CA ALA A 90 15.56 9.27 17.53
C ALA A 90 15.59 10.27 18.72
N ARG A 91 15.77 11.55 18.40
CA ARG A 91 15.86 12.63 19.41
C ARG A 91 14.56 13.47 19.53
N ARG A 92 13.50 13.10 18.79
CA ARG A 92 12.24 13.85 18.81
C ARG A 92 11.33 13.34 19.90
N LYS A 93 10.81 14.29 20.71
CA LYS A 93 9.77 14.07 21.72
C LYS A 93 8.46 14.80 21.36
N ASP A 94 8.22 15.06 20.07
CA ASP A 94 7.02 15.72 19.58
C ASP A 94 5.83 14.74 19.58
N SER A 95 4.64 15.20 19.95
CA SER A 95 3.39 14.44 19.94
C SER A 95 3.04 13.86 18.55
N ARG A 96 3.56 14.46 17.47
CA ARG A 96 3.40 13.98 16.08
C ARG A 96 4.33 12.83 15.70
N THR A 97 5.34 12.53 16.52
CA THR A 97 6.35 11.52 16.20
C THR A 97 5.77 10.13 15.91
N PRO A 98 4.78 9.61 16.65
CA PRO A 98 4.15 8.33 16.36
C PRO A 98 3.56 8.27 14.95
N ILE A 99 2.74 9.27 14.60
CA ILE A 99 2.12 9.38 13.28
C ILE A 99 3.15 9.61 12.18
N PHE A 100 4.18 10.43 12.43
CA PHE A 100 5.27 10.63 11.48
C PHE A 100 5.98 9.31 11.17
N ARG A 101 6.31 8.51 12.20
CA ARG A 101 6.94 7.19 12.02
C ARG A 101 6.05 6.27 11.21
N PHE A 102 4.80 6.15 11.61
CA PHE A 102 3.84 5.28 10.93
C PHE A 102 3.65 5.67 9.46
N ALA A 103 3.36 6.93 9.17
CA ALA A 103 3.10 7.41 7.81
C ALA A 103 4.35 7.38 6.89
N CYS A 104 5.57 7.49 7.45
CA CYS A 104 6.79 7.35 6.66
C CYS A 104 7.11 5.89 6.32
N ILE A 105 6.83 4.94 7.21
CA ILE A 105 7.19 3.53 7.01
C ILE A 105 6.15 2.82 6.15
N PHE A 106 4.87 3.04 6.41
CA PHE A 106 3.79 2.26 5.81
C PHE A 106 3.20 2.95 4.58
N SER A 107 3.35 2.29 3.42
CA SER A 107 2.84 2.75 2.13
C SER A 107 1.38 2.38 1.91
N ASN A 108 0.70 3.09 1.01
CA ASN A 108 -0.66 2.77 0.57
C ASN A 108 -0.69 1.65 -0.49
N ALA A 109 0.07 0.58 -0.23
CA ALA A 109 0.25 -0.54 -1.15
C ALA A 109 -1.07 -1.25 -1.51
N ALA A 110 -1.99 -1.39 -0.55
CA ALA A 110 -3.25 -2.10 -0.77
C ALA A 110 -4.24 -1.30 -1.64
N TYR A 111 -4.38 0.01 -1.40
CA TYR A 111 -5.37 0.83 -2.12
C TYR A 111 -4.84 1.37 -3.44
N MET A 112 -3.57 1.76 -3.50
CA MET A 112 -2.98 2.39 -4.68
C MET A 112 -1.96 1.50 -5.38
N GLY A 113 -1.23 0.72 -4.61
CA GLY A 113 -0.21 -0.18 -5.16
C GLY A 113 -0.81 -1.34 -5.95
N PHE A 114 -1.77 -2.08 -5.41
CA PHE A 114 -2.37 -3.21 -6.12
C PHE A 114 -2.96 -2.85 -7.48
N PRO A 115 -3.79 -1.78 -7.61
CA PRO A 115 -4.26 -1.33 -8.92
C PRO A 115 -3.13 -1.02 -9.90
N LEU A 116 -2.09 -0.35 -9.43
CA LEU A 116 -0.94 0.00 -10.25
C LEU A 116 -0.17 -1.25 -10.71
N ILE A 117 0.13 -2.16 -9.78
CA ILE A 117 0.84 -3.41 -10.10
C ILE A 117 0.02 -4.32 -11.01
N SER A 118 -1.29 -4.43 -10.78
CA SER A 118 -2.19 -5.19 -11.66
C SER A 118 -2.14 -4.68 -13.11
N ALA A 119 -2.15 -3.37 -13.28
CA ALA A 119 -2.12 -2.74 -14.61
C ALA A 119 -0.76 -2.87 -15.32
N LEU A 120 0.35 -2.90 -14.56
CA LEU A 120 1.71 -2.96 -15.12
C LEU A 120 2.22 -4.39 -15.34
N PHE A 121 1.91 -5.30 -14.42
CA PHE A 121 2.52 -6.62 -14.34
C PHE A 121 1.50 -7.78 -14.25
N GLY A 122 0.19 -7.46 -14.32
CA GLY A 122 -0.86 -8.48 -14.30
C GLY A 122 -0.89 -9.33 -13.03
N SER A 123 -1.32 -10.59 -13.18
CA SER A 123 -1.50 -11.54 -12.07
C SER A 123 -0.18 -11.92 -11.40
N GLU A 124 0.90 -12.06 -12.16
CA GLU A 124 2.23 -12.38 -11.61
C GLU A 124 2.75 -11.26 -10.72
N GLY A 125 2.62 -10.00 -11.15
CA GLY A 125 2.95 -8.84 -10.32
C GLY A 125 2.12 -8.78 -9.04
N LEU A 126 0.82 -9.10 -9.12
CA LEU A 126 -0.05 -9.17 -7.95
C LEU A 126 0.35 -10.26 -6.96
N LEU A 127 0.84 -11.40 -7.46
CA LEU A 127 1.39 -12.46 -6.61
C LEU A 127 2.60 -11.96 -5.81
N TYR A 128 3.55 -11.28 -6.45
CA TYR A 128 4.70 -10.69 -5.75
C TYR A 128 4.28 -9.53 -4.82
N ALA A 129 3.32 -8.73 -5.21
CA ALA A 129 2.74 -7.67 -4.39
C ALA A 129 2.03 -8.22 -3.13
N SER A 130 1.43 -9.43 -3.20
CA SER A 130 0.81 -10.08 -2.05
C SER A 130 1.84 -10.45 -0.98
N ALA A 131 3.06 -10.86 -1.39
CA ALA A 131 4.17 -11.09 -0.48
C ALA A 131 4.58 -9.78 0.25
N TYR A 132 4.71 -8.67 -0.50
CA TYR A 132 4.98 -7.36 0.09
C TYR A 132 3.92 -6.98 1.13
N VAL A 133 2.64 -7.06 0.78
CA VAL A 133 1.54 -6.68 1.68
C VAL A 133 1.45 -7.62 2.88
N THR A 134 1.89 -8.86 2.76
CA THR A 134 1.99 -9.79 3.88
C THR A 134 3.05 -9.35 4.89
N VAL A 135 4.28 -9.07 4.44
CA VAL A 135 5.35 -8.53 5.29
C VAL A 135 4.95 -7.18 5.89
N PHE A 136 4.35 -6.33 5.07
CA PHE A 136 3.78 -5.05 5.48
C PHE A 136 2.78 -5.22 6.64
N ASN A 137 1.80 -6.13 6.54
CA ASN A 137 0.80 -6.34 7.58
C ASN A 137 1.44 -6.89 8.87
N ILE A 138 2.41 -7.80 8.77
CA ILE A 138 3.14 -8.30 9.93
C ILE A 138 3.83 -7.14 10.66
N LEU A 139 4.57 -6.31 9.94
CA LEU A 139 5.26 -5.17 10.53
C LEU A 139 4.30 -4.06 11.01
N LEU A 140 3.19 -3.86 10.31
CA LEU A 140 2.18 -2.88 10.69
C LEU A 140 1.55 -3.22 12.04
N TRP A 141 1.12 -4.47 12.23
CA TRP A 141 0.46 -4.90 13.46
C TRP A 141 1.42 -5.18 14.62
N THR A 142 2.71 -5.43 14.34
CA THR A 142 3.74 -5.55 15.37
C THR A 142 4.33 -4.19 15.72
N MET A 143 5.17 -3.66 14.87
CA MET A 143 5.94 -2.44 15.09
C MET A 143 5.09 -1.17 14.89
N GLY A 144 4.29 -1.12 13.82
CA GLY A 144 3.46 0.04 13.48
C GLY A 144 2.41 0.34 14.54
N TYR A 145 1.70 -0.69 14.98
CA TYR A 145 0.73 -0.60 16.08
C TYR A 145 1.41 -0.11 17.37
N GLY A 146 2.58 -0.66 17.72
CA GLY A 146 3.36 -0.23 18.88
C GLY A 146 3.75 1.25 18.84
N PHE A 147 4.02 1.83 17.66
CA PHE A 147 4.33 3.26 17.55
C PHE A 147 3.13 4.15 17.89
N VAL A 148 1.93 3.77 17.49
CA VAL A 148 0.73 4.63 17.64
C VAL A 148 -0.06 4.33 18.91
N SER A 149 -0.10 3.08 19.39
CA SER A 149 -0.77 2.72 20.64
C SER A 149 0.07 3.00 21.87
N GLY A 150 1.40 3.08 21.72
CA GLY A 150 2.34 3.14 22.85
C GLY A 150 2.41 1.83 23.65
N SER A 151 1.68 0.79 23.22
CA SER A 151 1.64 -0.54 23.82
C SER A 151 2.20 -1.58 22.82
N SER A 152 2.84 -2.60 23.35
CA SER A 152 3.33 -3.75 22.58
C SER A 152 2.91 -5.04 23.26
N ASP A 153 1.61 -5.14 23.67
CA ASP A 153 1.10 -6.38 24.24
C ASP A 153 1.11 -7.49 23.16
N PRO A 154 1.90 -8.55 23.35
CA PRO A 154 1.98 -9.66 22.40
C PRO A 154 0.63 -10.32 22.09
N LYS A 155 -0.32 -10.29 23.03
CA LYS A 155 -1.66 -10.86 22.83
C LYS A 155 -2.50 -10.03 21.86
N GLU A 156 -2.47 -8.69 21.99
CA GLU A 156 -3.16 -7.79 21.08
C GLU A 156 -2.57 -7.87 19.67
N VAL A 157 -1.24 -7.92 19.56
CA VAL A 157 -0.54 -8.11 18.29
C VAL A 157 -0.94 -9.42 17.62
N LEU A 158 -0.90 -10.54 18.35
CA LEU A 158 -1.28 -11.84 17.82
C LEU A 158 -2.76 -11.88 17.41
N HIS A 159 -3.64 -11.31 18.23
CA HIS A 159 -5.07 -11.19 17.91
C HIS A 159 -5.28 -10.41 16.60
N SER A 160 -4.64 -9.27 16.44
CA SER A 160 -4.75 -8.43 15.23
C SER A 160 -4.22 -9.15 13.99
N LEU A 161 -3.09 -9.85 14.10
CA LEU A 161 -2.53 -10.66 13.01
C LEU A 161 -3.49 -11.79 12.61
N LEU A 162 -4.04 -12.52 13.58
CA LEU A 162 -4.98 -13.61 13.34
C LEU A 162 -6.33 -13.13 12.75
N HIS A 163 -6.65 -11.84 12.82
CA HIS A 163 -7.85 -11.28 12.21
C HIS A 163 -7.57 -10.53 10.89
N THR A 164 -6.35 -10.62 10.37
CA THR A 164 -5.97 -9.97 9.10
C THR A 164 -6.31 -10.87 7.91
N PRO A 165 -7.35 -10.53 7.10
CA PRO A 165 -7.85 -11.41 6.03
C PRO A 165 -6.82 -11.67 4.93
N VAL A 166 -5.90 -10.72 4.71
CA VAL A 166 -4.82 -10.83 3.74
C VAL A 166 -3.91 -12.04 4.01
N LEU A 167 -3.64 -12.35 5.29
CA LEU A 167 -2.80 -13.50 5.65
C LEU A 167 -3.47 -14.83 5.29
N TYR A 168 -4.78 -14.95 5.55
CA TYR A 168 -5.55 -16.13 5.16
C TYR A 168 -5.63 -16.27 3.63
N ALA A 169 -5.89 -15.17 2.93
CA ALA A 169 -5.95 -15.18 1.47
C ALA A 169 -4.63 -15.63 0.85
N MET A 170 -3.50 -15.18 1.42
CA MET A 170 -2.18 -15.60 0.98
C MET A 170 -1.94 -17.10 1.23
N VAL A 171 -2.28 -17.61 2.42
CA VAL A 171 -2.13 -19.04 2.72
C VAL A 171 -2.99 -19.88 1.78
N ILE A 172 -4.27 -19.53 1.60
CA ILE A 172 -5.18 -20.22 0.66
C ILE A 172 -4.64 -20.16 -0.76
N GLY A 173 -4.23 -18.97 -1.22
CA GLY A 173 -3.64 -18.78 -2.55
C GLY A 173 -2.38 -19.62 -2.73
N LEU A 174 -1.48 -19.60 -1.76
CA LEU A 174 -0.25 -20.40 -1.80
C LEU A 174 -0.54 -21.92 -1.87
N CYS A 175 -1.54 -22.41 -1.12
CA CYS A 175 -1.99 -23.78 -1.22
C CYS A 175 -2.53 -24.11 -2.62
N ILE A 176 -3.35 -23.24 -3.21
CA ILE A 176 -3.85 -23.41 -4.58
C ILE A 176 -2.69 -23.49 -5.57
N TYR A 177 -1.73 -22.56 -5.46
CA TYR A 177 -0.59 -22.48 -6.37
C TYR A 177 0.37 -23.69 -6.25
N LEU A 178 0.76 -24.07 -5.02
CA LEU A 178 1.73 -25.14 -4.79
C LEU A 178 1.15 -26.52 -5.05
N LEU A 179 -0.11 -26.74 -4.66
CA LEU A 179 -0.80 -28.04 -4.83
C LEU A 179 -1.55 -28.12 -6.15
N GLN A 180 -1.52 -27.08 -6.98
CA GLN A 180 -2.22 -27.01 -8.27
C GLN A 180 -3.69 -27.41 -8.16
N ILE A 181 -4.38 -26.93 -7.08
CA ILE A 181 -5.77 -27.28 -6.81
C ILE A 181 -6.66 -26.68 -7.91
N PRO A 182 -7.39 -27.51 -8.69
CA PRO A 182 -8.28 -27.01 -9.72
C PRO A 182 -9.47 -26.27 -9.06
N VAL A 183 -9.56 -24.96 -9.30
CA VAL A 183 -10.70 -24.15 -8.82
C VAL A 183 -11.82 -24.21 -9.86
N PRO A 184 -12.98 -24.82 -9.56
CA PRO A 184 -14.10 -24.91 -10.50
C PRO A 184 -14.56 -23.53 -10.97
N GLN A 185 -15.00 -23.41 -12.21
CA GLN A 185 -15.45 -22.17 -12.84
C GLN A 185 -16.55 -21.44 -12.02
N LEU A 186 -17.42 -22.24 -11.40
CA LEU A 186 -18.50 -21.72 -10.52
C LEU A 186 -17.96 -20.89 -9.34
N ILE A 187 -16.75 -21.20 -8.84
CA ILE A 187 -16.06 -20.43 -7.77
C ILE A 187 -15.14 -19.39 -8.36
N ALA A 188 -14.48 -19.73 -9.46
CA ALA A 188 -13.49 -18.89 -10.12
C ALA A 188 -14.08 -17.58 -10.65
N GLN A 189 -15.25 -17.62 -11.28
CA GLN A 189 -15.88 -16.43 -11.85
C GLN A 189 -16.31 -15.39 -10.79
N PRO A 190 -17.03 -15.75 -9.71
CA PRO A 190 -17.32 -14.82 -8.63
C PRO A 190 -16.06 -14.23 -7.99
N LEU A 191 -15.02 -15.07 -7.81
CA LEU A 191 -13.73 -14.61 -7.26
C LEU A 191 -13.07 -13.56 -8.13
N GLU A 192 -13.07 -13.76 -9.46
CA GLU A 192 -12.52 -12.82 -10.43
C GLU A 192 -13.33 -11.50 -10.47
N LEU A 193 -14.67 -11.58 -10.45
CA LEU A 193 -15.53 -10.40 -10.41
C LEU A 193 -15.28 -9.57 -9.15
N MET A 194 -15.12 -10.22 -7.99
CA MET A 194 -14.74 -9.55 -6.75
C MET A 194 -13.35 -8.94 -6.84
N ALA A 195 -12.38 -9.66 -7.37
CA ALA A 195 -11.02 -9.16 -7.58
C ALA A 195 -10.99 -7.89 -8.44
N ASN A 196 -11.78 -7.85 -9.51
CA ASN A 196 -11.86 -6.72 -10.43
C ASN A 196 -12.46 -5.45 -9.79
N MET A 197 -13.14 -5.55 -8.64
CA MET A 197 -13.59 -4.40 -7.87
C MET A 197 -12.44 -3.67 -7.15
N THR A 198 -11.25 -4.25 -7.03
CA THR A 198 -10.14 -3.68 -6.26
C THR A 198 -9.81 -2.27 -6.74
N THR A 199 -9.58 -2.08 -8.02
CA THR A 199 -9.19 -0.77 -8.60
C THR A 199 -10.30 0.28 -8.43
N PRO A 200 -11.53 0.10 -8.92
CA PRO A 200 -12.54 1.14 -8.82
C PRO A 200 -12.91 1.46 -7.37
N LEU A 201 -13.08 0.44 -6.54
CA LEU A 201 -13.48 0.64 -5.15
C LEU A 201 -12.41 1.36 -4.32
N SER A 202 -11.14 0.92 -4.43
CA SER A 202 -10.03 1.56 -3.72
C SER A 202 -9.82 3.02 -4.13
N MET A 203 -10.00 3.34 -5.41
CA MET A 203 -9.87 4.71 -5.91
C MET A 203 -11.04 5.60 -5.46
N VAL A 204 -12.26 5.10 -5.47
CA VAL A 204 -13.41 5.84 -4.91
C VAL A 204 -13.19 6.13 -3.43
N ILE A 205 -12.76 5.16 -2.63
CA ILE A 205 -12.45 5.36 -1.20
C ILE A 205 -11.35 6.41 -1.02
N THR A 206 -10.28 6.34 -1.82
CA THR A 206 -9.19 7.31 -1.77
C THR A 206 -9.69 8.72 -2.16
N GLY A 207 -10.57 8.82 -3.16
CA GLY A 207 -11.24 10.06 -3.51
C GLY A 207 -12.11 10.64 -2.40
N MET A 208 -12.83 9.79 -1.66
CA MET A 208 -13.59 10.20 -0.47
C MET A 208 -12.67 10.76 0.63
N LEU A 209 -11.49 10.15 0.82
CA LEU A 209 -10.46 10.66 1.74
C LEU A 209 -9.96 12.05 1.33
N LEU A 210 -9.66 12.24 0.04
CA LEU A 210 -9.23 13.53 -0.50
C LEU A 210 -10.28 14.62 -0.34
N ALA A 211 -11.57 14.27 -0.54
CA ALA A 211 -12.69 15.21 -0.42
C ALA A 211 -12.88 15.75 1.01
N ALA A 212 -12.49 14.99 2.03
CA ALA A 212 -12.57 15.37 3.44
C ALA A 212 -11.41 16.27 3.90
N GLY A 213 -10.34 16.39 3.12
CA GLY A 213 -9.14 17.16 3.48
C GLY A 213 -9.27 18.66 3.21
N ASP A 214 -8.83 19.50 4.14
CA ASP A 214 -8.62 20.95 3.90
C ASP A 214 -7.26 21.17 3.21
N LEU A 215 -7.29 21.24 1.89
CA LEU A 215 -6.09 21.43 1.06
C LEU A 215 -5.33 22.73 1.41
N GLY A 216 -6.05 23.81 1.80
CA GLY A 216 -5.44 25.08 2.15
C GLY A 216 -4.54 24.99 3.38
N CYS A 217 -5.01 24.30 4.42
CA CYS A 217 -4.24 24.03 5.64
C CYS A 217 -3.10 23.03 5.39
N ILE A 218 -3.34 22.00 4.59
CA ILE A 218 -2.37 20.94 4.28
C ILE A 218 -1.14 21.51 3.57
N VAL A 219 -1.35 22.29 2.49
CA VAL A 219 -0.26 22.87 1.68
C VAL A 219 0.61 23.86 2.47
N ARG A 220 0.06 24.52 3.50
CA ARG A 220 0.80 25.44 4.38
C ARG A 220 1.55 24.76 5.51
N SER A 221 1.29 23.47 5.76
CA SER A 221 1.85 22.72 6.89
C SER A 221 3.27 22.22 6.62
N LYS A 222 4.29 22.92 7.13
CA LYS A 222 5.71 22.49 7.03
C LYS A 222 5.95 21.05 7.56
N PRO A 223 5.35 20.59 8.69
CA PRO A 223 5.51 19.21 9.14
C PRO A 223 5.02 18.18 8.14
N VAL A 224 3.90 18.43 7.43
CA VAL A 224 3.35 17.54 6.41
C VAL A 224 4.29 17.45 5.21
N TRP A 225 4.84 18.57 4.74
CA TRP A 225 5.85 18.57 3.66
C TRP A 225 7.11 17.81 4.03
N LYS A 226 7.56 17.93 5.29
CA LYS A 226 8.73 17.19 5.77
C LYS A 226 8.50 15.68 5.75
N LEU A 227 7.31 15.24 6.17
CA LEU A 227 6.89 13.85 6.08
C LEU A 227 6.86 13.40 4.61
N ALA A 228 6.20 14.17 3.74
CA ALA A 228 6.09 13.87 2.33
C ALA A 228 7.47 13.74 1.65
N ALA A 229 8.42 14.61 1.98
CA ALA A 229 9.80 14.53 1.47
C ALA A 229 10.51 13.24 1.93
N VAL A 230 10.34 12.84 3.19
CA VAL A 230 10.90 11.57 3.69
C VAL A 230 10.25 10.37 3.00
N ARG A 231 8.91 10.33 2.95
CA ARG A 231 8.16 9.21 2.39
C ARG A 231 8.30 9.06 0.89
N MET A 232 8.19 10.20 0.14
CA MET A 232 8.08 10.16 -1.33
C MET A 232 9.44 10.31 -2.05
N LEU A 233 10.49 10.79 -1.34
CA LEU A 233 11.80 11.00 -1.94
C LEU A 233 12.90 10.22 -1.23
N LEU A 234 13.11 10.44 0.07
CA LEU A 234 14.27 9.90 0.77
C LEU A 234 14.22 8.36 0.87
N ILE A 235 13.12 7.80 1.35
CA ILE A 235 12.98 6.34 1.50
C ILE A 235 13.06 5.63 0.15
N PRO A 236 12.27 6.02 -0.89
CA PRO A 236 12.40 5.42 -2.21
C PRO A 236 13.80 5.53 -2.81
N ALA A 237 14.46 6.70 -2.69
CA ALA A 237 15.81 6.90 -3.23
C ALA A 237 16.83 5.96 -2.58
N VAL A 238 16.76 5.76 -1.25
CA VAL A 238 17.66 4.84 -0.56
C VAL A 238 17.33 3.38 -0.91
N CYS A 239 16.06 3.01 -1.00
CA CYS A 239 15.66 1.67 -1.45
C CYS A 239 16.16 1.38 -2.88
N LEU A 240 15.97 2.32 -3.82
CA LEU A 240 16.49 2.24 -5.18
C LEU A 240 18.02 2.07 -5.21
N ALA A 241 18.74 2.88 -4.42
CA ALA A 241 20.20 2.80 -4.36
C ALA A 241 20.67 1.44 -3.79
N VAL A 242 20.04 0.95 -2.71
CA VAL A 242 20.38 -0.34 -2.11
C VAL A 242 20.07 -1.50 -3.05
N PHE A 243 18.90 -1.49 -3.71
CA PHE A 243 18.52 -2.53 -4.67
C PHE A 243 19.45 -2.54 -5.89
N GLY A 244 19.80 -1.36 -6.40
CA GLY A 244 20.77 -1.21 -7.48
C GLY A 244 22.17 -1.73 -7.10
N LEU A 245 22.67 -1.42 -5.90
CA LEU A 245 23.96 -1.91 -5.39
C LEU A 245 23.96 -3.44 -5.18
N LEU A 246 22.84 -4.02 -4.77
CA LEU A 246 22.67 -5.47 -4.63
C LEU A 246 22.41 -6.19 -5.95
N GLY A 247 22.26 -5.46 -7.04
CA GLY A 247 21.99 -6.03 -8.36
C GLY A 247 20.57 -6.58 -8.54
N PHE A 248 19.60 -6.15 -7.74
CA PHE A 248 18.20 -6.58 -7.86
C PHE A 248 17.52 -5.87 -9.05
N ARG A 249 17.40 -6.58 -10.17
CA ARG A 249 16.86 -6.04 -11.44
C ARG A 249 15.62 -6.79 -11.97
N SER A 250 15.13 -7.76 -11.21
CA SER A 250 13.97 -8.57 -11.58
C SER A 250 12.65 -7.80 -11.53
N MET A 251 11.60 -8.33 -12.19
CA MET A 251 10.23 -7.83 -12.03
C MET A 251 9.83 -7.74 -10.55
N THR A 252 10.25 -8.71 -9.74
CA THR A 252 10.01 -8.73 -8.30
C THR A 252 10.55 -7.49 -7.60
N ALA A 253 11.79 -7.08 -7.93
CA ALA A 253 12.39 -5.87 -7.38
C ALA A 253 11.63 -4.61 -7.82
N GLN A 254 11.20 -4.57 -9.09
CA GLN A 254 10.39 -3.46 -9.62
C GLN A 254 9.04 -3.35 -8.89
N VAL A 255 8.36 -4.47 -8.66
CA VAL A 255 7.10 -4.52 -7.91
C VAL A 255 7.30 -3.99 -6.48
N VAL A 256 8.30 -4.50 -5.74
CA VAL A 256 8.58 -4.08 -4.37
C VAL A 256 8.91 -2.58 -4.29
N LEU A 257 9.76 -2.09 -5.19
CA LEU A 257 10.14 -0.68 -5.24
C LEU A 257 8.96 0.23 -5.56
N LEU A 258 8.10 -0.14 -6.52
CA LEU A 258 6.90 0.63 -6.84
C LEU A 258 5.91 0.67 -5.68
N LEU A 259 5.74 -0.44 -4.96
CA LEU A 259 4.91 -0.48 -3.75
C LEU A 259 5.50 0.38 -2.62
N GLU A 260 6.82 0.41 -2.50
CA GLU A 260 7.51 1.30 -1.56
C GLU A 260 7.41 2.77 -1.97
N CYS A 261 7.34 3.11 -3.26
CA CYS A 261 7.12 4.46 -3.77
C CYS A 261 5.67 4.96 -3.60
N CYS A 262 4.72 4.11 -3.20
CA CYS A 262 3.35 4.52 -2.95
C CYS A 262 3.25 5.54 -1.79
N PRO A 263 2.22 6.42 -1.79
CA PRO A 263 2.01 7.41 -0.73
C PRO A 263 1.81 6.78 0.64
N SER A 264 1.68 7.59 1.68
CA SER A 264 1.41 7.11 3.05
C SER A 264 0.11 6.32 3.13
N ALA A 265 0.09 5.26 3.93
CA ALA A 265 -1.07 4.39 4.11
C ALA A 265 -2.30 5.16 4.61
N ALA A 266 -3.47 4.92 4.00
CA ALA A 266 -4.74 5.55 4.38
C ALA A 266 -5.14 5.24 5.85
N ILE A 267 -4.73 4.08 6.38
CA ILE A 267 -4.96 3.67 7.77
C ILE A 267 -4.28 4.59 8.79
N THR A 268 -3.29 5.40 8.38
CA THR A 268 -2.65 6.42 9.23
C THR A 268 -3.67 7.36 9.86
N SER A 269 -4.67 7.80 9.10
CA SER A 269 -5.73 8.69 9.60
C SER A 269 -6.65 7.96 10.58
N VAL A 270 -6.91 6.68 10.36
CA VAL A 270 -7.74 5.86 11.25
C VAL A 270 -7.06 5.68 12.60
N PHE A 271 -5.77 5.35 12.61
CA PHE A 271 -5.01 5.18 13.85
C PHE A 271 -4.81 6.50 14.60
N ALA A 272 -4.70 7.63 13.89
CA ALA A 272 -4.65 8.93 14.56
C ALA A 272 -5.92 9.21 15.38
N VAL A 273 -7.10 8.94 14.81
CA VAL A 273 -8.39 9.06 15.53
C VAL A 273 -8.46 8.05 16.68
N GLN A 274 -8.16 6.78 16.42
CA GLN A 274 -8.30 5.70 17.38
C GLN A 274 -7.41 5.87 18.63
N PHE A 275 -6.20 6.40 18.46
CA PHE A 275 -5.21 6.55 19.53
C PHE A 275 -5.03 8.01 20.01
N GLY A 276 -5.92 8.93 19.60
CA GLY A 276 -5.93 10.32 20.07
C GLY A 276 -4.72 11.15 19.65
N HIS A 277 -4.17 10.89 18.46
CA HIS A 277 -3.08 11.68 17.87
C HIS A 277 -3.60 12.86 17.04
N ASP A 278 -2.68 13.68 16.48
CA ASP A 278 -2.99 14.80 15.60
C ASP A 278 -3.63 14.31 14.27
N GLU A 279 -4.98 14.29 14.24
CA GLU A 279 -5.78 13.85 13.10
C GLU A 279 -5.54 14.69 11.86
N SER A 280 -5.38 16.01 12.05
CA SER A 280 -5.15 16.96 10.96
C SER A 280 -3.79 16.70 10.29
N PHE A 281 -2.76 16.41 11.09
CA PHE A 281 -1.43 16.03 10.59
C PHE A 281 -1.48 14.68 9.85
N ALA A 282 -2.18 13.68 10.39
CA ALA A 282 -2.31 12.37 9.79
C ALA A 282 -3.05 12.43 8.44
N ALA A 283 -4.24 13.05 8.41
CA ALA A 283 -5.04 13.22 7.20
C ALA A 283 -4.28 14.04 6.15
N GLY A 284 -3.66 15.14 6.56
CA GLY A 284 -2.85 15.99 5.70
C GLY A 284 -1.68 15.24 5.06
N SER A 285 -1.03 14.35 5.82
CA SER A 285 0.08 13.52 5.34
C SER A 285 -0.38 12.53 4.26
N VAL A 286 -1.50 11.85 4.48
CA VAL A 286 -2.09 10.94 3.49
C VAL A 286 -2.50 11.70 2.22
N VAL A 287 -3.22 12.82 2.37
CA VAL A 287 -3.70 13.62 1.24
C VAL A 287 -2.55 14.18 0.42
N LEU A 288 -1.57 14.83 1.07
CA LEU A 288 -0.43 15.45 0.35
C LEU A 288 0.40 14.39 -0.38
N THR A 289 0.76 13.29 0.28
CA THR A 289 1.54 12.23 -0.36
C THR A 289 0.79 11.57 -1.51
N THR A 290 -0.55 11.41 -1.39
CA THR A 290 -1.38 10.90 -2.49
C THR A 290 -1.38 11.86 -3.67
N LEU A 291 -1.52 13.17 -3.46
CA LEU A 291 -1.45 14.16 -4.55
C LEU A 291 -0.06 14.17 -5.22
N LEU A 292 1.01 14.11 -4.43
CA LEU A 292 2.37 14.07 -4.96
C LEU A 292 2.67 12.79 -5.75
N SER A 293 1.96 11.70 -5.48
CA SER A 293 2.15 10.43 -6.19
C SER A 293 1.78 10.50 -7.69
N ILE A 294 0.99 11.50 -8.13
CA ILE A 294 0.75 11.77 -9.56
C ILE A 294 2.07 11.90 -10.33
N VAL A 295 3.05 12.57 -9.73
CA VAL A 295 4.35 12.81 -10.36
C VAL A 295 5.38 11.79 -9.87
N ALA A 296 5.36 11.44 -8.59
CA ALA A 296 6.37 10.59 -7.98
C ALA A 296 6.32 9.15 -8.52
N LEU A 297 5.14 8.55 -8.73
CA LEU A 297 5.05 7.17 -9.21
C LEU A 297 5.55 6.99 -10.66
N PRO A 298 5.20 7.84 -11.64
CA PRO A 298 5.81 7.76 -12.96
C PRO A 298 7.33 7.97 -12.96
N LEU A 299 7.83 8.88 -12.11
CA LEU A 299 9.27 9.09 -11.96
C LEU A 299 9.96 7.88 -11.33
N CYS A 300 9.37 7.29 -10.29
CA CYS A 300 9.87 6.04 -9.70
C CYS A 300 9.88 4.91 -10.73
N ALA A 301 8.82 4.74 -11.51
CA ALA A 301 8.75 3.73 -12.56
C ALA A 301 9.85 3.94 -13.62
N LEU A 302 10.11 5.21 -14.01
CA LEU A 302 11.21 5.53 -14.92
C LEU A 302 12.56 5.10 -14.34
N VAL A 303 12.83 5.42 -13.07
CA VAL A 303 14.12 5.08 -12.43
C VAL A 303 14.25 3.58 -12.22
N VAL A 304 13.17 2.90 -11.84
CA VAL A 304 13.13 1.43 -11.68
C VAL A 304 13.43 0.69 -12.98
N THR A 305 13.08 1.26 -14.14
CA THR A 305 13.45 0.68 -15.45
C THR A 305 14.92 0.87 -15.82
N LEU A 306 15.65 1.73 -15.11
CA LEU A 306 17.10 1.93 -15.33
C LEU A 306 17.96 0.99 -14.48
N LEU A 307 17.32 0.29 -13.49
CA LEU A 307 17.96 -0.77 -12.72
C LEU A 307 17.98 -2.09 -13.51
#